data_e4adf8d92e5bdbda4f15c65c9754cc05
#
_entry.id   e4adf8d92e5bdbda4f15c65c9754cc05
#
_cell.length_a   1.000
_cell.length_b   1.000
_cell.length_c   1.000
_cell.angle_alpha   90.00
_cell.angle_beta   90.00
_cell.angle_gamma   90.00
#
_symmetry.space_group_name_H-M   'P 1'
#
loop_
_entity.id
_entity.type
_entity.pdbx_description
1 polymer ?
#
loop_
_entity_poly.entity_id
_entity_poly.type
_entity_poly.pdbx_seq_one_letter_code
_entity_poly.pdbx_strand_id
1 'polypeptide(L)'
;MPKKVGLIVGREWSFPPAFIEEVNNRDADVVAEFVKIGAPHMDAPLEYDVIIDRISHEVPFYRTVLKQAVLAGTTVINNPFMWTADDKFFGAALATKLGIAHPKTVVLPNKEYVPGIVHDESLRNLEYPLNWDSILDYIGLPCIFKDAHGGGWKEVYVCRSKEELIGHYNNAGLLTMVLQEFIEWEHFVRCICLGQDTILPIKYDPRERRYHVEHDHMSPELGARVVADATKLCTALGYDMNSMEFAVRDGIPYAIDFMNPAPDMDINSLTPHYFEWVVQHMADLAIDRALNPRPQLRELRWNELIAAPLADPTPKKRAPAKKRATAKKTTAKKAPAKKTTTRKTPAKKSE
;
A
#
# COMPACT_ATOMS: atom_id res chain seq x y z
N MET A 1 -2.36 26.61 -26.48
CA MET A 1 -3.59 25.89 -26.05
C MET A 1 -3.28 25.27 -24.70
N PRO A 2 -4.20 25.29 -23.74
CA PRO A 2 -3.96 24.68 -22.45
C PRO A 2 -3.67 23.19 -22.58
N LYS A 3 -2.89 22.67 -21.65
CA LYS A 3 -2.63 21.24 -21.53
C LYS A 3 -3.88 20.52 -21.06
N LYS A 4 -4.09 19.28 -21.50
CA LYS A 4 -5.32 18.53 -21.20
C LYS A 4 -5.05 17.36 -20.25
N VAL A 5 -5.80 17.31 -19.17
CA VAL A 5 -5.86 16.20 -18.21
C VAL A 5 -7.19 15.48 -18.35
N GLY A 6 -7.16 14.21 -18.70
CA GLY A 6 -8.35 13.37 -18.83
C GLY A 6 -8.52 12.44 -17.63
N LEU A 7 -9.78 12.23 -17.19
CA LEU A 7 -10.12 11.20 -16.20
C LEU A 7 -10.94 10.09 -16.84
N ILE A 8 -10.49 8.84 -16.61
CA ILE A 8 -11.25 7.62 -16.91
C ILE A 8 -11.63 7.00 -15.57
N VAL A 9 -12.92 6.97 -15.25
CA VAL A 9 -13.43 6.64 -13.92
C VAL A 9 -14.51 5.57 -13.95
N GLY A 10 -14.67 4.86 -12.84
CA GLY A 10 -15.74 3.92 -12.58
C GLY A 10 -16.90 4.55 -11.79
N ARG A 11 -17.32 3.85 -10.74
CA ARG A 11 -18.46 4.25 -9.87
C ARG A 11 -18.01 5.20 -8.75
N GLU A 12 -17.31 6.24 -9.08
CA GLU A 12 -16.81 7.24 -8.14
C GLU A 12 -17.62 8.54 -8.29
N TRP A 13 -18.10 9.09 -7.17
CA TRP A 13 -19.00 10.23 -7.19
C TRP A 13 -18.37 11.50 -6.61
N SER A 14 -17.49 11.39 -5.63
CA SER A 14 -16.96 12.55 -4.91
C SER A 14 -15.62 13.03 -5.48
N PHE A 15 -14.63 12.15 -5.63
CA PHE A 15 -13.29 12.52 -6.06
C PHE A 15 -13.24 13.08 -7.50
N PRO A 16 -13.82 12.45 -8.56
CA PRO A 16 -13.64 12.93 -9.92
C PRO A 16 -14.13 14.36 -10.16
N PRO A 17 -15.34 14.77 -9.74
CA PRO A 17 -15.77 16.15 -9.93
C PRO A 17 -14.95 17.14 -9.10
N ALA A 18 -14.60 16.81 -7.84
CA ALA A 18 -13.78 17.68 -7.01
C ALA A 18 -12.38 17.90 -7.59
N PHE A 19 -11.76 16.83 -8.12
CA PHE A 19 -10.47 16.92 -8.79
C PHE A 19 -10.53 17.81 -10.05
N ILE A 20 -11.54 17.63 -10.90
CA ILE A 20 -11.72 18.44 -12.11
C ILE A 20 -11.90 19.92 -11.74
N GLU A 21 -12.73 20.21 -10.75
CA GLU A 21 -12.94 21.56 -10.24
C GLU A 21 -11.65 22.15 -9.71
N GLU A 22 -10.90 21.41 -8.88
CA GLU A 22 -9.64 21.86 -8.31
C GLU A 22 -8.60 22.21 -9.38
N VAL A 23 -8.39 21.32 -10.39
CA VAL A 23 -7.45 21.59 -11.48
C VAL A 23 -7.88 22.81 -12.29
N ASN A 24 -9.18 22.96 -12.62
CA ASN A 24 -9.69 24.01 -13.45
C ASN A 24 -9.73 25.38 -12.72
N ASN A 25 -9.74 25.39 -11.39
CA ASN A 25 -9.67 26.60 -10.59
C ASN A 25 -8.23 27.09 -10.32
N ARG A 26 -7.20 26.25 -10.65
CA ARG A 26 -5.80 26.66 -10.53
C ARG A 26 -5.41 27.61 -11.65
N ASP A 27 -4.59 28.60 -11.34
CA ASP A 27 -3.99 29.51 -12.34
C ASP A 27 -2.81 28.79 -13.05
N ALA A 28 -3.16 27.73 -13.78
CA ALA A 28 -2.23 26.94 -14.56
C ALA A 28 -2.81 26.78 -15.99
N ASP A 29 -1.95 26.78 -16.99
CA ASP A 29 -2.40 26.54 -18.39
C ASP A 29 -2.74 25.05 -18.62
N VAL A 30 -3.64 24.49 -17.77
CA VAL A 30 -4.09 23.10 -17.74
C VAL A 30 -5.59 23.06 -17.52
N VAL A 31 -6.27 22.17 -18.24
CA VAL A 31 -7.71 21.91 -18.08
C VAL A 31 -7.95 20.42 -17.85
N ALA A 32 -8.85 20.07 -16.93
CA ALA A 32 -9.26 18.70 -16.63
C ALA A 32 -10.70 18.44 -17.06
N GLU A 33 -10.95 17.24 -17.59
CA GLU A 33 -12.28 16.79 -18.03
C GLU A 33 -12.42 15.26 -17.98
N PHE A 34 -13.66 14.77 -18.06
CA PHE A 34 -13.89 13.34 -18.25
C PHE A 34 -13.56 12.91 -19.68
N VAL A 35 -12.75 11.86 -19.83
CA VAL A 35 -12.47 11.28 -21.14
C VAL A 35 -13.70 10.55 -21.66
N LYS A 36 -14.06 10.82 -22.91
CA LYS A 36 -15.10 10.10 -23.64
C LYS A 36 -14.47 9.23 -24.71
N ILE A 37 -14.68 7.92 -24.65
CA ILE A 37 -14.07 6.93 -25.52
C ILE A 37 -15.18 6.13 -26.22
N GLY A 38 -15.15 6.14 -27.54
CA GLY A 38 -15.99 5.28 -28.38
C GLY A 38 -15.21 4.03 -28.84
N ALA A 39 -15.12 3.80 -30.14
CA ALA A 39 -14.27 2.79 -30.76
C ALA A 39 -13.03 3.49 -31.35
N PRO A 40 -11.93 3.63 -30.58
CA PRO A 40 -10.75 4.36 -31.04
C PRO A 40 -10.07 3.61 -32.18
N HIS A 41 -9.56 4.38 -33.15
CA HIS A 41 -8.74 3.85 -34.21
C HIS A 41 -7.27 3.81 -33.77
N MET A 42 -6.50 2.85 -34.27
CA MET A 42 -5.10 2.67 -33.84
C MET A 42 -4.20 3.85 -34.25
N ASP A 43 -4.57 4.60 -35.29
CA ASP A 43 -3.87 5.76 -35.84
C ASP A 43 -4.41 7.10 -35.38
N ALA A 44 -5.41 7.09 -34.49
CA ALA A 44 -6.02 8.27 -33.88
C ALA A 44 -6.02 8.15 -32.35
N PRO A 45 -4.87 8.40 -31.69
CA PRO A 45 -4.78 8.32 -30.24
C PRO A 45 -5.61 9.43 -29.57
N LEU A 46 -5.89 9.24 -28.27
CA LEU A 46 -6.54 10.25 -27.45
C LEU A 46 -5.66 11.50 -27.32
N GLU A 47 -6.26 12.67 -27.46
CA GLU A 47 -5.55 13.96 -27.42
C GLU A 47 -5.50 14.53 -26.00
N TYR A 48 -4.78 13.85 -25.09
CA TYR A 48 -4.53 14.29 -23.71
C TYR A 48 -3.03 14.28 -23.41
N ASP A 49 -2.58 15.26 -22.63
CA ASP A 49 -1.21 15.29 -22.10
C ASP A 49 -1.05 14.31 -20.95
N VAL A 50 -2.10 14.23 -20.09
CA VAL A 50 -2.17 13.31 -18.94
C VAL A 50 -3.52 12.60 -18.96
N ILE A 51 -3.55 11.31 -18.64
CA ILE A 51 -4.78 10.58 -18.33
C ILE A 51 -4.64 9.91 -16.97
N ILE A 52 -5.61 10.15 -16.09
CA ILE A 52 -5.72 9.45 -14.81
C ILE A 52 -6.67 8.27 -14.97
N ASP A 53 -6.15 7.08 -14.74
CA ASP A 53 -6.87 5.81 -14.87
C ASP A 53 -7.36 5.31 -13.52
N ARG A 54 -8.68 5.16 -13.40
CA ARG A 54 -9.31 4.68 -12.17
C ARG A 54 -10.22 3.47 -12.39
N ILE A 55 -10.19 2.85 -13.58
CA ILE A 55 -11.14 1.77 -13.93
C ILE A 55 -10.53 0.65 -14.78
N SER A 56 -9.37 0.83 -15.41
CA SER A 56 -8.85 -0.18 -16.35
C SER A 56 -8.45 -1.50 -15.67
N HIS A 57 -8.31 -1.50 -14.34
CA HIS A 57 -8.13 -2.72 -13.54
C HIS A 57 -9.36 -3.63 -13.57
N GLU A 58 -10.56 -3.07 -13.75
CA GLU A 58 -11.81 -3.83 -13.86
C GLU A 58 -12.23 -4.04 -15.32
N VAL A 59 -11.91 -3.07 -16.21
CA VAL A 59 -12.37 -3.06 -17.60
C VAL A 59 -11.20 -3.04 -18.58
N PRO A 60 -10.76 -4.22 -19.07
CA PRO A 60 -9.56 -4.35 -19.92
C PRO A 60 -9.61 -3.53 -21.21
N PHE A 61 -10.79 -3.16 -21.71
CA PHE A 61 -10.95 -2.27 -22.87
C PHE A 61 -10.18 -0.96 -22.67
N TYR A 62 -10.37 -0.30 -21.52
CA TYR A 62 -9.67 0.96 -21.23
C TYR A 62 -8.16 0.77 -21.18
N ARG A 63 -7.66 -0.33 -20.61
CA ARG A 63 -6.22 -0.62 -20.55
C ARG A 63 -5.59 -0.73 -21.95
N THR A 64 -6.31 -1.33 -22.90
CA THR A 64 -5.86 -1.42 -24.29
C THR A 64 -5.70 -0.03 -24.92
N VAL A 65 -6.67 0.84 -24.71
CA VAL A 65 -6.65 2.23 -25.21
C VAL A 65 -5.54 3.04 -24.54
N LEU A 66 -5.36 2.89 -23.23
CA LEU A 66 -4.32 3.57 -22.46
C LEU A 66 -2.91 3.19 -22.90
N LYS A 67 -2.69 1.92 -23.29
CA LYS A 67 -1.40 1.50 -23.86
C LYS A 67 -1.09 2.22 -25.18
N GLN A 68 -2.10 2.41 -26.04
CA GLN A 68 -1.96 3.23 -27.26
C GLN A 68 -1.63 4.68 -26.91
N ALA A 69 -2.33 5.27 -25.92
CA ALA A 69 -2.09 6.64 -25.49
C ALA A 69 -0.64 6.84 -25.01
N VAL A 70 -0.10 5.89 -24.21
CA VAL A 70 1.32 5.92 -23.78
C VAL A 70 2.28 5.87 -24.97
N LEU A 71 2.00 5.03 -25.97
CA LEU A 71 2.83 4.97 -27.19
C LEU A 71 2.78 6.27 -27.99
N ALA A 72 1.68 7.00 -27.91
CA ALA A 72 1.51 8.32 -28.54
C ALA A 72 2.12 9.48 -27.72
N GLY A 73 2.62 9.22 -26.52
CA GLY A 73 3.29 10.21 -25.65
C GLY A 73 2.46 10.76 -24.51
N THR A 74 1.21 10.30 -24.34
CA THR A 74 0.37 10.67 -23.19
C THR A 74 0.95 10.09 -21.91
N THR A 75 1.05 10.89 -20.87
CA THR A 75 1.36 10.40 -19.51
C THR A 75 0.12 9.75 -18.91
N VAL A 76 0.20 8.47 -18.55
CA VAL A 76 -0.91 7.76 -17.91
C VAL A 76 -0.56 7.44 -16.44
N ILE A 77 -1.39 7.87 -15.53
CA ILE A 77 -1.31 7.60 -14.10
C ILE A 77 -2.36 6.52 -13.74
N ASN A 78 -2.00 5.26 -13.42
CA ASN A 78 -0.64 4.70 -13.51
C ASN A 78 -0.36 4.15 -14.91
N ASN A 79 0.92 4.05 -15.25
CA ASN A 79 1.33 3.50 -16.54
C ASN A 79 0.79 2.08 -16.75
N PRO A 80 -0.02 1.82 -17.81
CA PRO A 80 -0.69 0.54 -18.05
C PRO A 80 0.27 -0.63 -18.31
N PHE A 81 1.53 -0.37 -18.65
CA PHE A 81 2.55 -1.41 -18.82
C PHE A 81 3.07 -1.96 -17.48
N MET A 82 2.84 -1.26 -16.36
CA MET A 82 3.22 -1.70 -15.03
C MET A 82 2.25 -2.73 -14.43
N TRP A 83 1.08 -2.94 -15.01
CA TRP A 83 0.09 -3.92 -14.54
C TRP A 83 0.57 -5.36 -14.55
N THR A 84 1.64 -5.69 -15.24
CA THR A 84 2.25 -7.01 -15.23
C THR A 84 2.90 -7.37 -13.89
N ALA A 85 3.09 -6.38 -13.03
CA ALA A 85 3.64 -6.52 -11.68
C ALA A 85 2.56 -6.65 -10.59
N ASP A 86 1.29 -6.67 -10.97
CA ASP A 86 0.15 -6.58 -10.06
C ASP A 86 -0.27 -7.95 -9.52
N ASP A 87 0.69 -8.66 -8.95
CA ASP A 87 0.60 -10.01 -8.44
C ASP A 87 1.14 -10.03 -7.01
N LYS A 88 0.30 -10.44 -6.04
CA LYS A 88 0.67 -10.42 -4.61
C LYS A 88 1.85 -11.32 -4.29
N PHE A 89 2.05 -12.42 -5.03
CA PHE A 89 3.21 -13.28 -4.83
C PHE A 89 4.49 -12.63 -5.37
N PHE A 90 4.41 -12.04 -6.56
CA PHE A 90 5.50 -11.21 -7.09
C PHE A 90 5.78 -10.04 -6.16
N GLY A 91 4.74 -9.35 -5.66
CA GLY A 91 4.87 -8.26 -4.70
C GLY A 91 5.63 -8.67 -3.45
N ALA A 92 5.32 -9.84 -2.87
CA ALA A 92 6.04 -10.41 -1.72
C ALA A 92 7.54 -10.61 -2.02
N ALA A 93 7.86 -11.18 -3.18
CA ALA A 93 9.23 -11.37 -3.64
C ALA A 93 9.95 -10.02 -3.85
N LEU A 94 9.28 -9.03 -4.44
CA LEU A 94 9.81 -7.68 -4.64
C LEU A 94 10.10 -6.99 -3.30
N ALA A 95 9.16 -7.00 -2.35
CA ALA A 95 9.35 -6.41 -1.02
C ALA A 95 10.56 -7.04 -0.32
N THR A 96 10.67 -8.37 -0.36
CA THR A 96 11.83 -9.11 0.17
C THR A 96 13.13 -8.66 -0.49
N LYS A 97 13.15 -8.57 -1.83
CA LYS A 97 14.32 -8.12 -2.59
C LYS A 97 14.76 -6.70 -2.23
N LEU A 98 13.80 -5.84 -1.95
CA LEU A 98 14.03 -4.46 -1.52
C LEU A 98 14.42 -4.34 -0.03
N GLY A 99 14.40 -5.43 0.74
CA GLY A 99 14.67 -5.42 2.18
C GLY A 99 13.56 -4.80 3.01
N ILE A 100 12.33 -4.81 2.49
CA ILE A 100 11.12 -4.36 3.17
C ILE A 100 10.48 -5.57 3.86
N ALA A 101 10.09 -5.41 5.13
CA ALA A 101 9.43 -6.46 5.86
C ALA A 101 8.07 -6.80 5.20
N HIS A 102 7.88 -8.07 4.93
CA HIS A 102 6.68 -8.61 4.33
C HIS A 102 6.32 -9.94 4.99
N PRO A 103 5.03 -10.28 5.19
CA PRO A 103 4.63 -11.58 5.70
C PRO A 103 5.11 -12.72 4.81
N LYS A 104 5.46 -13.86 5.39
CA LYS A 104 5.73 -15.07 4.59
C LYS A 104 4.55 -15.35 3.67
N THR A 105 4.82 -15.67 2.42
CA THR A 105 3.77 -15.85 1.40
C THR A 105 4.06 -17.09 0.56
N VAL A 106 3.02 -17.85 0.26
CA VAL A 106 3.03 -18.99 -0.66
C VAL A 106 1.95 -18.80 -1.70
N VAL A 107 2.23 -19.02 -2.97
CA VAL A 107 1.22 -19.11 -4.02
C VAL A 107 0.74 -20.54 -4.19
N LEU A 108 -0.56 -20.72 -4.35
CA LEU A 108 -1.18 -22.04 -4.54
C LEU A 108 -1.64 -22.20 -5.99
N PRO A 109 -1.47 -23.40 -6.59
CA PRO A 109 -2.08 -23.69 -7.88
C PRO A 109 -3.59 -23.51 -7.81
N ASN A 110 -4.21 -23.17 -8.93
CA ASN A 110 -5.66 -23.05 -9.01
C ASN A 110 -6.32 -24.39 -8.66
N LYS A 111 -7.46 -24.36 -8.00
CA LYS A 111 -8.23 -25.57 -7.69
C LYS A 111 -8.89 -26.16 -8.92
N GLU A 112 -9.38 -25.29 -9.80
CA GLU A 112 -10.02 -25.64 -11.06
C GLU A 112 -9.37 -24.86 -12.21
N TYR A 113 -9.57 -25.36 -13.42
CA TYR A 113 -9.04 -24.76 -14.63
C TYR A 113 -10.13 -24.61 -15.69
N VAL A 114 -9.91 -23.71 -16.64
CA VAL A 114 -10.85 -23.49 -17.76
C VAL A 114 -11.02 -24.77 -18.59
N PRO A 115 -12.17 -24.96 -19.25
CA PRO A 115 -12.40 -26.12 -20.13
C PRO A 115 -11.27 -26.28 -21.16
N GLY A 116 -10.80 -27.52 -21.32
CA GLY A 116 -9.69 -27.84 -22.21
C GLY A 116 -8.33 -27.98 -21.52
N ILE A 117 -8.20 -27.54 -20.26
CA ILE A 117 -7.04 -27.85 -19.42
C ILE A 117 -7.30 -29.15 -18.70
N VAL A 118 -6.56 -30.21 -19.06
CA VAL A 118 -6.64 -31.53 -18.46
C VAL A 118 -5.45 -31.72 -17.54
N HIS A 119 -5.71 -32.13 -16.30
CA HIS A 119 -4.68 -32.19 -15.25
C HIS A 119 -3.44 -32.98 -15.70
N ASP A 120 -3.64 -34.21 -16.12
CA ASP A 120 -2.52 -35.14 -16.44
C ASP A 120 -1.81 -34.80 -17.77
N GLU A 121 -2.44 -34.04 -18.64
CA GLU A 121 -1.89 -33.65 -19.94
C GLU A 121 -1.30 -32.24 -19.95
N SER A 122 -2.04 -31.29 -19.37
CA SER A 122 -1.72 -29.85 -19.44
C SER A 122 -0.89 -29.35 -18.26
N LEU A 123 -0.98 -30.02 -17.08
CA LEU A 123 -0.41 -29.57 -15.81
C LEU A 123 0.77 -30.44 -15.34
N ARG A 124 1.56 -30.94 -16.26
CA ARG A 124 2.69 -31.87 -15.99
C ARG A 124 3.77 -31.31 -15.08
N ASN A 125 3.79 -29.99 -14.91
CA ASN A 125 4.77 -29.26 -14.07
C ASN A 125 4.26 -28.99 -12.64
N LEU A 126 3.02 -29.37 -12.34
CA LEU A 126 2.47 -29.25 -11.00
C LEU A 126 2.68 -30.54 -10.20
N GLU A 127 3.07 -30.35 -8.94
CA GLU A 127 3.19 -31.47 -7.98
C GLU A 127 1.90 -31.59 -7.17
N TYR A 128 1.28 -32.78 -7.24
CA TYR A 128 0.09 -33.11 -6.46
C TYR A 128 0.25 -34.48 -5.77
N PRO A 129 -0.36 -34.67 -4.59
CA PRO A 129 -1.11 -33.68 -3.79
C PRO A 129 -0.19 -32.64 -3.17
N LEU A 130 -0.75 -31.44 -2.86
CA LEU A 130 -0.01 -30.39 -2.16
C LEU A 130 0.39 -30.88 -0.76
N ASN A 131 1.63 -30.58 -0.38
CA ASN A 131 2.12 -30.87 0.97
C ASN A 131 1.67 -29.77 1.95
N TRP A 132 0.42 -29.86 2.42
CA TRP A 132 -0.19 -28.89 3.32
C TRP A 132 0.56 -28.72 4.63
N ASP A 133 1.18 -29.78 5.15
CA ASP A 133 1.92 -29.69 6.42
C ASP A 133 3.16 -28.83 6.24
N SER A 134 3.93 -29.06 5.18
CA SER A 134 5.09 -28.20 4.86
C SER A 134 4.71 -26.76 4.58
N ILE A 135 3.58 -26.51 3.93
CA ILE A 135 3.06 -25.16 3.67
C ILE A 135 2.72 -24.47 5.00
N LEU A 136 2.02 -25.16 5.89
CA LEU A 136 1.62 -24.62 7.20
C LEU A 136 2.80 -24.48 8.17
N ASP A 137 3.79 -25.35 8.11
CA ASP A 137 5.04 -25.20 8.88
C ASP A 137 5.78 -23.92 8.49
N TYR A 138 5.71 -23.52 7.22
CA TYR A 138 6.32 -22.29 6.75
C TYR A 138 5.50 -21.03 7.09
N ILE A 139 4.17 -21.08 6.86
CA ILE A 139 3.28 -19.91 7.02
C ILE A 139 2.85 -19.69 8.47
N GLY A 140 2.51 -20.78 9.18
CA GLY A 140 1.88 -20.74 10.50
C GLY A 140 0.36 -20.56 10.45
N LEU A 141 -0.27 -20.70 11.61
CA LEU A 141 -1.71 -20.42 11.84
C LEU A 141 -1.85 -19.44 12.99
N PRO A 142 -2.83 -18.50 12.93
CA PRO A 142 -3.73 -18.27 11.82
C PRO A 142 -2.99 -17.75 10.59
N CYS A 143 -3.59 -17.89 9.40
CA CYS A 143 -3.06 -17.36 8.14
C CYS A 143 -4.15 -16.66 7.33
N ILE A 144 -3.72 -15.85 6.36
CA ILE A 144 -4.61 -15.18 5.40
C ILE A 144 -4.59 -15.96 4.09
N PHE A 145 -5.77 -16.37 3.63
CA PHE A 145 -5.98 -16.96 2.32
C PHE A 145 -6.70 -15.94 1.44
N LYS A 146 -6.10 -15.51 0.33
CA LYS A 146 -6.65 -14.43 -0.51
C LYS A 146 -6.30 -14.62 -1.99
N ASP A 147 -7.13 -14.03 -2.87
CA ASP A 147 -6.87 -13.98 -4.31
C ASP A 147 -5.55 -13.23 -4.60
N ALA A 148 -4.68 -13.84 -5.41
CA ALA A 148 -3.40 -13.28 -5.81
C ALA A 148 -3.55 -11.95 -6.57
N HIS A 149 -4.61 -11.82 -7.38
CA HIS A 149 -4.89 -10.67 -8.25
C HIS A 149 -6.07 -9.81 -7.76
N GLY A 150 -6.77 -10.26 -6.73
CA GLY A 150 -7.98 -9.63 -6.21
C GLY A 150 -7.71 -8.34 -5.42
N GLY A 151 -8.76 -7.54 -5.26
CA GLY A 151 -8.77 -6.31 -4.47
C GLY A 151 -10.11 -6.07 -3.79
N GLY A 152 -10.21 -4.98 -3.00
CA GLY A 152 -11.47 -4.59 -2.38
C GLY A 152 -11.98 -5.56 -1.31
N TRP A 153 -11.12 -6.31 -0.66
CA TRP A 153 -11.48 -7.31 0.37
C TRP A 153 -12.34 -8.49 -0.14
N LYS A 154 -12.42 -8.67 -1.46
CA LYS A 154 -13.06 -9.84 -2.05
C LYS A 154 -12.14 -11.05 -1.91
N GLU A 155 -12.72 -12.21 -1.60
CA GLU A 155 -11.98 -13.49 -1.47
C GLU A 155 -10.77 -13.37 -0.51
N VAL A 156 -10.98 -12.78 0.68
CA VAL A 156 -9.98 -12.66 1.75
C VAL A 156 -10.51 -13.34 3.01
N TYR A 157 -9.83 -14.39 3.45
CA TYR A 157 -10.22 -15.24 4.57
C TYR A 157 -9.12 -15.39 5.61
N VAL A 158 -9.50 -15.35 6.89
CA VAL A 158 -8.61 -15.70 8.01
C VAL A 158 -8.84 -17.17 8.34
N CYS A 159 -7.87 -18.02 8.03
CA CYS A 159 -7.92 -19.45 8.34
C CYS A 159 -7.22 -19.73 9.66
N ARG A 160 -7.95 -20.33 10.60
CA ARG A 160 -7.45 -20.68 11.95
C ARG A 160 -7.07 -22.15 12.07
N SER A 161 -7.48 -22.96 11.12
CA SER A 161 -7.14 -24.39 11.08
C SER A 161 -6.83 -24.85 9.64
N LYS A 162 -6.19 -25.99 9.54
CA LYS A 162 -5.91 -26.68 8.26
C LYS A 162 -7.21 -27.03 7.52
N GLU A 163 -8.24 -27.41 8.25
CA GLU A 163 -9.56 -27.78 7.72
C GLU A 163 -10.25 -26.59 7.09
N GLU A 164 -10.25 -25.42 7.78
CA GLU A 164 -10.78 -24.17 7.25
C GLU A 164 -10.06 -23.77 5.94
N LEU A 165 -8.72 -23.81 5.95
CA LEU A 165 -7.91 -23.53 4.79
C LEU A 165 -8.25 -24.42 3.60
N ILE A 166 -8.28 -25.74 3.80
CA ILE A 166 -8.60 -26.69 2.74
C ILE A 166 -10.04 -26.49 2.24
N GLY A 167 -10.97 -26.16 3.15
CA GLY A 167 -12.35 -25.81 2.78
C GLY A 167 -12.40 -24.62 1.81
N HIS A 168 -11.73 -23.52 2.13
CA HIS A 168 -11.64 -22.34 1.25
C HIS A 168 -10.92 -22.66 -0.06
N TYR A 169 -9.80 -23.39 -0.01
CA TYR A 169 -9.08 -23.77 -1.22
C TYR A 169 -9.94 -24.63 -2.17
N ASN A 170 -10.73 -25.56 -1.64
CA ASN A 170 -11.61 -26.39 -2.45
C ASN A 170 -12.73 -25.60 -3.15
N ASN A 171 -13.05 -24.41 -2.64
CA ASN A 171 -14.06 -23.50 -3.19
C ASN A 171 -13.45 -22.35 -4.02
N ALA A 172 -12.13 -22.28 -4.18
CA ALA A 172 -11.47 -21.19 -4.88
C ALA A 172 -11.69 -21.20 -6.41
N GLY A 173 -12.11 -22.33 -6.96
CA GLY A 173 -12.42 -22.46 -8.40
C GLY A 173 -11.23 -22.09 -9.27
N LEU A 174 -11.43 -21.16 -10.19
CA LEU A 174 -10.44 -20.71 -11.17
C LEU A 174 -9.44 -19.66 -10.64
N LEU A 175 -9.58 -19.23 -9.37
CA LEU A 175 -8.71 -18.19 -8.82
C LEU A 175 -7.34 -18.77 -8.43
N THR A 176 -6.30 -17.98 -8.71
CA THR A 176 -4.96 -18.22 -8.15
C THR A 176 -4.91 -17.58 -6.76
N MET A 177 -4.68 -18.40 -5.75
CA MET A 177 -4.70 -17.96 -4.37
C MET A 177 -3.29 -17.83 -3.79
N VAL A 178 -3.12 -16.88 -2.86
CA VAL A 178 -1.94 -16.81 -2.00
C VAL A 178 -2.33 -17.10 -0.56
N LEU A 179 -1.39 -17.74 0.14
CA LEU A 179 -1.42 -17.94 1.57
C LEU A 179 -0.37 -17.03 2.19
N GLN A 180 -0.76 -16.27 3.19
CA GLN A 180 0.11 -15.28 3.81
C GLN A 180 0.08 -15.42 5.34
N GLU A 181 1.26 -15.30 5.99
CA GLU A 181 1.38 -15.22 7.44
C GLU A 181 0.45 -14.14 7.99
N PHE A 182 -0.30 -14.45 9.03
CA PHE A 182 -1.08 -13.45 9.75
C PHE A 182 -0.18 -12.62 10.65
N ILE A 183 -0.07 -11.32 10.39
CA ILE A 183 0.64 -10.42 11.26
C ILE A 183 -0.32 -9.90 12.33
N GLU A 184 -0.15 -10.34 13.57
CA GLU A 184 -0.84 -9.73 14.70
C GLU A 184 -0.24 -8.32 14.90
N TRP A 185 -1.07 -7.29 14.78
CA TRP A 185 -0.58 -5.91 14.72
C TRP A 185 -0.90 -5.11 15.99
N GLU A 186 0.02 -4.24 16.37
CA GLU A 186 -0.14 -3.20 17.40
C GLU A 186 -0.75 -1.94 16.78
N HIS A 187 -0.30 -1.61 15.57
CA HIS A 187 -0.79 -0.50 14.78
C HIS A 187 -1.03 -0.97 13.34
N PHE A 188 -2.04 -0.38 12.71
CA PHE A 188 -2.30 -0.59 11.29
C PHE A 188 -2.27 0.76 10.58
N VAL A 189 -1.44 0.87 9.56
CA VAL A 189 -1.21 2.09 8.82
C VAL A 189 -1.60 1.88 7.38
N ARG A 190 -2.42 2.77 6.84
CA ARG A 190 -2.69 2.82 5.42
C ARG A 190 -2.10 4.09 4.85
N CYS A 191 -1.21 3.97 3.86
CA CYS A 191 -0.61 5.09 3.18
C CYS A 191 -1.39 5.42 1.90
N ILE A 192 -1.64 6.70 1.65
CA ILE A 192 -1.97 7.22 0.33
C ILE A 192 -0.66 7.71 -0.28
N CYS A 193 -0.37 7.26 -1.51
CA CYS A 193 0.90 7.53 -2.17
C CYS A 193 0.63 8.20 -3.51
N LEU A 194 1.17 9.40 -3.71
CA LEU A 194 1.02 10.20 -4.91
C LEU A 194 2.39 10.63 -5.43
N GLY A 195 2.61 10.54 -6.73
CA GLY A 195 3.86 10.94 -7.37
C GLY A 195 5.11 10.15 -6.95
N GLN A 196 4.95 9.02 -6.24
CA GLN A 196 5.97 8.12 -5.69
C GLN A 196 6.65 8.60 -4.40
N ASP A 197 6.60 9.86 -4.06
CA ASP A 197 7.31 10.49 -2.93
C ASP A 197 6.39 11.27 -1.97
N THR A 198 5.21 11.63 -2.40
CA THR A 198 4.20 12.28 -1.56
C THR A 198 3.37 11.22 -0.85
N ILE A 199 3.81 10.84 0.34
CA ILE A 199 3.26 9.74 1.11
C ILE A 199 2.54 10.28 2.36
N LEU A 200 1.26 9.94 2.49
CA LEU A 200 0.44 10.25 3.66
C LEU A 200 0.13 8.98 4.45
N PRO A 201 0.86 8.70 5.54
CA PRO A 201 0.54 7.58 6.42
C PRO A 201 -0.63 7.94 7.35
N ILE A 202 -1.67 7.10 7.36
CA ILE A 202 -2.90 7.33 8.10
C ILE A 202 -3.17 6.14 9.01
N LYS A 203 -3.63 6.41 10.25
CA LYS A 203 -4.16 5.37 11.13
C LYS A 203 -5.43 4.79 10.51
N TYR A 204 -5.46 3.48 10.35
CA TYR A 204 -6.58 2.78 9.74
C TYR A 204 -7.01 1.60 10.61
N ASP A 205 -8.32 1.42 10.76
CA ASP A 205 -8.87 0.22 11.34
C ASP A 205 -9.41 -0.69 10.21
N PRO A 206 -8.74 -1.82 9.93
CA PRO A 206 -9.18 -2.71 8.87
C PRO A 206 -10.45 -3.50 9.20
N ARG A 207 -10.86 -3.59 10.48
CA ARG A 207 -12.08 -4.28 10.91
C ARG A 207 -13.30 -3.39 10.65
N GLU A 208 -13.18 -2.10 11.01
CA GLU A 208 -14.21 -1.08 10.78
C GLU A 208 -14.12 -0.46 9.39
N ARG A 209 -13.02 -0.71 8.65
CA ARG A 209 -12.69 -0.09 7.36
C ARG A 209 -12.71 1.44 7.43
N ARG A 210 -12.10 1.99 8.49
CA ARG A 210 -12.20 3.40 8.84
C ARG A 210 -10.83 4.04 8.99
N TYR A 211 -10.68 5.22 8.40
CA TYR A 211 -9.56 6.12 8.64
C TYR A 211 -9.80 6.97 9.88
N HIS A 212 -8.74 7.20 10.67
CA HIS A 212 -8.78 8.03 11.86
C HIS A 212 -7.96 9.29 11.66
N VAL A 213 -8.49 10.44 12.09
CA VAL A 213 -7.85 11.75 11.98
C VAL A 213 -6.90 12.02 13.17
N GLU A 214 -6.42 10.99 13.83
CA GLU A 214 -5.47 11.08 14.94
C GLU A 214 -4.04 10.97 14.40
N HIS A 215 -3.18 11.92 14.76
CA HIS A 215 -1.81 12.00 14.25
C HIS A 215 -0.75 11.33 15.13
N ASP A 216 -1.05 11.04 16.41
CA ASP A 216 -0.09 10.54 17.40
C ASP A 216 -0.01 9.00 17.50
N HIS A 217 -0.37 8.29 16.43
CA HIS A 217 -0.43 6.83 16.44
C HIS A 217 0.89 6.13 16.07
N MET A 218 1.92 6.88 15.72
CA MET A 218 3.24 6.36 15.38
C MET A 218 4.33 7.21 16.00
N SER A 219 5.42 6.56 16.46
CA SER A 219 6.62 7.33 16.76
C SER A 219 7.20 7.97 15.50
N PRO A 220 7.95 9.08 15.62
CA PRO A 220 8.61 9.70 14.47
C PRO A 220 9.48 8.72 13.67
N GLU A 221 10.18 7.80 14.34
CA GLU A 221 11.03 6.80 13.71
C GLU A 221 10.22 5.76 12.93
N LEU A 222 9.09 5.31 13.47
CA LEU A 222 8.19 4.39 12.79
C LEU A 222 7.54 5.07 11.57
N GLY A 223 7.05 6.28 11.74
CA GLY A 223 6.48 7.07 10.64
C GLY A 223 7.47 7.29 9.50
N ALA A 224 8.71 7.69 9.82
CA ALA A 224 9.76 7.86 8.82
C ALA A 224 10.09 6.55 8.09
N ARG A 225 10.07 5.41 8.79
CA ARG A 225 10.28 4.10 8.18
C ARG A 225 9.14 3.71 7.25
N VAL A 226 7.89 3.88 7.67
CA VAL A 226 6.71 3.60 6.83
C VAL A 226 6.76 4.42 5.54
N VAL A 227 7.05 5.72 5.64
CA VAL A 227 7.20 6.60 4.48
C VAL A 227 8.33 6.12 3.56
N ALA A 228 9.50 5.79 4.10
CA ALA A 228 10.63 5.31 3.31
C ALA A 228 10.34 3.99 2.59
N ASP A 229 9.69 3.03 3.28
CA ASP A 229 9.31 1.74 2.71
C ASP A 229 8.23 1.92 1.61
N ALA A 230 7.23 2.79 1.84
CA ALA A 230 6.21 3.11 0.84
C ALA A 230 6.79 3.81 -0.40
N THR A 231 7.66 4.81 -0.23
CA THR A 231 8.36 5.48 -1.32
C THR A 231 9.16 4.47 -2.16
N LYS A 232 9.89 3.58 -1.49
CA LYS A 232 10.70 2.56 -2.14
C LYS A 232 9.88 1.57 -2.97
N LEU A 233 8.71 1.16 -2.44
CA LEU A 233 7.77 0.30 -3.16
C LEU A 233 7.14 1.03 -4.36
N CYS A 234 6.63 2.26 -4.19
CA CYS A 234 6.05 3.04 -5.29
C CYS A 234 7.07 3.27 -6.41
N THR A 235 8.31 3.62 -6.05
CA THR A 235 9.38 3.82 -7.02
C THR A 235 9.71 2.53 -7.78
N ALA A 236 9.79 1.40 -7.08
CA ALA A 236 10.08 0.10 -7.69
C ALA A 236 8.94 -0.37 -8.60
N LEU A 237 7.69 -0.16 -8.19
CA LEU A 237 6.49 -0.48 -8.96
C LEU A 237 6.24 0.51 -10.11
N GLY A 238 6.78 1.73 -10.04
CA GLY A 238 6.49 2.80 -10.98
C GLY A 238 5.06 3.35 -10.81
N TYR A 239 4.48 3.30 -9.62
CA TYR A 239 3.13 3.76 -9.34
C TYR A 239 3.14 5.21 -8.87
N ASP A 240 2.55 6.09 -9.66
CA ASP A 240 2.32 7.50 -9.30
C ASP A 240 1.03 7.70 -8.46
N MET A 241 0.20 6.68 -8.36
CA MET A 241 -1.01 6.67 -7.53
C MET A 241 -1.18 5.28 -6.91
N ASN A 242 -1.19 5.20 -5.58
CA ASN A 242 -1.27 3.92 -4.87
C ASN A 242 -1.86 4.09 -3.48
N SER A 243 -2.36 3.01 -2.89
CA SER A 243 -2.49 2.89 -1.44
C SER A 243 -1.80 1.63 -0.95
N MET A 244 -1.20 1.73 0.23
CA MET A 244 -0.43 0.64 0.84
C MET A 244 -0.86 0.41 2.27
N GLU A 245 -0.92 -0.86 2.66
CA GLU A 245 -1.28 -1.27 4.01
C GLU A 245 -0.08 -1.88 4.72
N PHE A 246 0.21 -1.37 5.91
CA PHE A 246 1.24 -1.85 6.80
C PHE A 246 0.64 -2.32 8.13
N ALA A 247 0.93 -3.56 8.48
CA ALA A 247 0.67 -4.10 9.81
C ALA A 247 1.95 -3.99 10.65
N VAL A 248 1.89 -3.30 11.79
CA VAL A 248 3.06 -3.06 12.64
C VAL A 248 3.09 -4.06 13.78
N ARG A 249 4.18 -4.84 13.87
CA ARG A 249 4.46 -5.80 14.95
C ARG A 249 5.88 -5.59 15.46
N ASP A 250 6.06 -5.44 16.76
CA ASP A 250 7.37 -5.20 17.38
C ASP A 250 8.10 -3.98 16.81
N GLY A 251 7.36 -2.93 16.46
CA GLY A 251 7.88 -1.72 15.81
C GLY A 251 8.38 -1.92 14.37
N ILE A 252 8.05 -3.04 13.73
CA ILE A 252 8.40 -3.34 12.35
C ILE A 252 7.14 -3.24 11.49
N PRO A 253 7.10 -2.32 10.48
CA PRO A 253 6.00 -2.25 9.52
C PRO A 253 6.15 -3.35 8.46
N TYR A 254 5.20 -4.27 8.44
CA TYR A 254 5.08 -5.31 7.42
C TYR A 254 4.16 -4.81 6.31
N ALA A 255 4.65 -4.70 5.09
CA ALA A 255 3.84 -4.36 3.93
C ALA A 255 2.95 -5.57 3.57
N ILE A 256 1.65 -5.51 3.86
CA ILE A 256 0.73 -6.64 3.71
C ILE A 256 -0.12 -6.59 2.43
N ASP A 257 -0.41 -5.38 1.95
CA ASP A 257 -1.05 -5.11 0.67
C ASP A 257 -0.59 -3.73 0.18
N PHE A 258 0.03 -3.65 -1.00
CA PHE A 258 0.70 -2.42 -1.44
C PHE A 258 0.67 -2.20 -2.95
N MET A 259 -0.20 -2.91 -3.66
CA MET A 259 -0.40 -2.73 -5.10
C MET A 259 -1.87 -2.41 -5.37
N ASN A 260 -2.27 -1.18 -5.06
CA ASN A 260 -3.61 -0.67 -5.30
C ASN A 260 -3.55 0.60 -6.16
N PRO A 261 -3.46 0.46 -7.50
CA PRO A 261 -3.27 1.57 -8.43
C PRO A 261 -4.51 2.46 -8.61
N ALA A 262 -5.66 2.05 -8.09
CA ALA A 262 -6.89 2.84 -8.07
C ALA A 262 -7.50 2.85 -6.66
N PRO A 263 -6.81 3.48 -5.68
CA PRO A 263 -7.25 3.49 -4.29
C PRO A 263 -8.60 4.18 -4.15
N ASP A 264 -9.40 3.74 -3.18
CA ASP A 264 -10.64 4.42 -2.82
C ASP A 264 -10.34 5.84 -2.34
N MET A 265 -10.88 6.82 -3.06
CA MET A 265 -10.73 8.26 -2.78
C MET A 265 -12.10 8.91 -2.50
N ASP A 266 -13.10 8.13 -2.08
CA ASP A 266 -14.40 8.68 -1.72
C ASP A 266 -14.34 9.47 -0.40
N ILE A 267 -15.04 10.61 -0.35
CA ILE A 267 -15.06 11.50 0.83
C ILE A 267 -15.59 10.80 2.07
N ASN A 268 -16.52 9.83 1.91
CA ASN A 268 -17.06 9.08 3.04
C ASN A 268 -16.06 8.05 3.58
N SER A 269 -15.19 7.53 2.72
CA SER A 269 -14.10 6.64 3.12
C SER A 269 -12.95 7.41 3.76
N LEU A 270 -12.49 8.48 3.10
CA LEU A 270 -11.31 9.25 3.52
C LEU A 270 -11.58 10.24 4.65
N THR A 271 -12.83 10.60 4.93
CA THR A 271 -13.22 11.79 5.68
C THR A 271 -12.90 13.09 4.94
N PRO A 272 -13.58 14.22 5.22
CA PRO A 272 -13.29 15.49 4.56
C PRO A 272 -11.83 15.94 4.70
N HIS A 273 -11.20 15.65 5.85
CA HIS A 273 -9.81 16.05 6.15
C HIS A 273 -8.79 15.45 5.15
N TYR A 274 -8.84 14.13 4.93
CA TYR A 274 -7.91 13.47 4.00
C TYR A 274 -8.35 13.60 2.55
N PHE A 275 -9.67 13.74 2.31
CA PHE A 275 -10.21 13.99 0.98
C PHE A 275 -9.67 15.28 0.36
N GLU A 276 -9.69 16.37 1.13
CA GLU A 276 -9.13 17.64 0.68
C GLU A 276 -7.65 17.50 0.32
N TRP A 277 -6.87 16.85 1.18
CA TRP A 277 -5.46 16.60 0.92
C TRP A 277 -5.25 15.82 -0.38
N VAL A 278 -6.04 14.76 -0.62
CA VAL A 278 -5.93 13.93 -1.83
C VAL A 278 -6.28 14.74 -3.08
N VAL A 279 -7.36 15.51 -3.05
CA VAL A 279 -7.78 16.34 -4.21
C VAL A 279 -6.69 17.34 -4.57
N GLN A 280 -6.14 18.05 -3.59
CA GLN A 280 -5.09 19.05 -3.80
C GLN A 280 -3.82 18.43 -4.38
N HIS A 281 -3.29 17.35 -3.77
CA HIS A 281 -2.04 16.75 -4.21
C HIS A 281 -2.17 15.97 -5.52
N MET A 282 -3.36 15.39 -5.82
CA MET A 282 -3.61 14.82 -7.14
C MET A 282 -3.68 15.90 -8.22
N ALA A 283 -4.23 17.07 -7.91
CA ALA A 283 -4.22 18.21 -8.83
C ALA A 283 -2.79 18.71 -9.08
N ASP A 284 -1.98 18.86 -8.01
CA ASP A 284 -0.56 19.22 -8.14
C ASP A 284 0.20 18.23 -9.02
N LEU A 285 0.01 16.93 -8.78
CA LEU A 285 0.64 15.86 -9.54
C LEU A 285 0.23 15.91 -11.03
N ALA A 286 -1.07 16.03 -11.31
CA ALA A 286 -1.57 16.04 -12.68
C ALA A 286 -1.09 17.27 -13.46
N ILE A 287 -1.09 18.44 -12.83
CA ILE A 287 -0.58 19.69 -13.40
C ILE A 287 0.92 19.58 -13.66
N ASP A 288 1.71 19.08 -12.71
CA ASP A 288 3.14 18.85 -12.90
C ASP A 288 3.40 17.92 -14.10
N ARG A 289 2.69 16.79 -14.17
CA ARG A 289 2.85 15.83 -15.27
C ARG A 289 2.43 16.39 -16.63
N ALA A 290 1.44 17.30 -16.67
CA ALA A 290 1.01 17.95 -17.90
C ALA A 290 2.02 18.98 -18.40
N LEU A 291 2.60 19.75 -17.49
CA LEU A 291 3.57 20.80 -17.82
C LEU A 291 5.00 20.25 -17.98
N ASN A 292 5.36 19.22 -17.23
CA ASN A 292 6.69 18.59 -17.17
C ASN A 292 6.60 17.10 -17.49
N PRO A 293 6.28 16.69 -18.73
CA PRO A 293 6.08 15.29 -19.09
C PRO A 293 7.36 14.47 -18.86
N ARG A 294 7.20 13.35 -18.13
CA ARG A 294 8.28 12.37 -17.94
C ARG A 294 8.25 11.33 -19.06
N PRO A 295 9.41 10.86 -19.55
CA PRO A 295 9.45 9.76 -20.51
C PRO A 295 9.07 8.44 -19.83
N GLN A 296 7.80 8.06 -19.87
CA GLN A 296 7.25 6.91 -19.12
C GLN A 296 7.94 5.56 -19.42
N LEU A 297 8.38 5.34 -20.66
CA LEU A 297 9.07 4.10 -21.03
C LEU A 297 10.45 3.94 -20.36
N ARG A 298 11.05 5.03 -19.86
CA ARG A 298 12.30 4.98 -19.09
C ARG A 298 12.08 4.61 -17.61
N GLU A 299 10.85 4.63 -17.16
CA GLU A 299 10.48 4.30 -15.76
C GLU A 299 10.34 2.79 -15.52
N LEU A 300 10.35 1.96 -16.57
CA LEU A 300 10.35 0.51 -16.45
C LEU A 300 11.72 0.01 -15.96
N ARG A 301 11.95 0.05 -14.66
CA ARG A 301 13.23 -0.28 -14.02
C ARG A 301 13.44 -1.77 -13.74
N TRP A 302 12.65 -2.65 -14.36
CA TRP A 302 12.75 -4.07 -14.10
C TRP A 302 14.15 -4.64 -14.35
N ASN A 303 14.87 -4.17 -15.36
CA ASN A 303 16.23 -4.61 -15.61
C ASN A 303 17.18 -4.27 -14.44
N GLU A 304 17.04 -3.08 -13.85
CA GLU A 304 17.82 -2.64 -12.70
C GLU A 304 17.45 -3.47 -11.45
N LEU A 305 16.14 -3.67 -11.22
CA LEU A 305 15.65 -4.45 -10.09
C LEU A 305 16.02 -5.93 -10.19
N ILE A 306 15.95 -6.53 -11.38
CA ILE A 306 16.33 -7.91 -11.63
C ILE A 306 17.85 -8.10 -11.40
N ALA A 307 18.67 -7.17 -11.86
CA ALA A 307 20.11 -7.23 -11.72
C ALA A 307 20.61 -6.90 -10.30
N ALA A 308 19.81 -6.20 -9.48
CA ALA A 308 20.19 -5.85 -8.13
C ALA A 308 20.35 -7.11 -7.25
N PRO A 309 21.37 -7.17 -6.36
CA PRO A 309 21.49 -8.27 -5.40
C PRO A 309 20.28 -8.31 -4.46
N LEU A 310 19.99 -9.49 -3.92
CA LEU A 310 18.99 -9.61 -2.85
C LEU A 310 19.44 -8.81 -1.63
N ALA A 311 18.52 -8.06 -1.03
CA ALA A 311 18.80 -7.41 0.24
C ALA A 311 19.00 -8.49 1.32
N ASP A 312 19.92 -8.23 2.27
CA ASP A 312 20.15 -9.14 3.41
C ASP A 312 18.85 -9.23 4.24
N PRO A 313 18.20 -10.39 4.34
CA PRO A 313 16.91 -10.54 5.03
C PRO A 313 17.01 -10.42 6.54
N THR A 314 18.24 -10.35 7.12
CA THR A 314 18.41 -10.21 8.55
C THR A 314 18.16 -8.77 8.99
N PRO A 315 17.10 -8.48 9.78
CA PRO A 315 17.02 -7.22 10.49
C PRO A 315 18.27 -7.13 11.38
N LYS A 316 19.17 -6.19 11.09
CA LYS A 316 20.35 -5.94 11.93
C LYS A 316 19.85 -5.76 13.37
N LYS A 317 20.07 -6.76 14.25
CA LYS A 317 19.80 -6.61 15.67
C LYS A 317 20.48 -5.31 16.12
N ARG A 318 19.68 -4.37 16.62
CA ARG A 318 20.20 -3.14 17.21
C ARG A 318 21.27 -3.54 18.21
N ALA A 319 22.48 -2.98 18.06
CA ALA A 319 23.50 -3.09 19.08
C ALA A 319 22.90 -2.65 20.43
N PRO A 320 23.13 -3.40 21.53
CA PRO A 320 22.55 -3.06 22.82
C PRO A 320 22.98 -1.62 23.17
N ALA A 321 22.00 -0.78 23.51
CA ALA A 321 22.23 0.59 23.92
C ALA A 321 23.31 0.60 25.01
N LYS A 322 24.43 1.30 24.79
CA LYS A 322 25.48 1.49 25.80
C LYS A 322 24.82 2.07 27.05
N LYS A 323 24.78 1.28 28.13
CA LYS A 323 24.32 1.75 29.43
C LYS A 323 25.09 3.02 29.78
N ARG A 324 24.37 4.11 29.88
CA ARG A 324 24.88 5.41 30.33
C ARG A 324 25.49 5.22 31.72
N ALA A 325 26.78 5.41 31.87
CA ALA A 325 27.49 5.27 33.13
C ALA A 325 26.83 6.22 34.16
N THR A 326 26.30 5.63 35.23
CA THR A 326 25.77 6.36 36.36
C THR A 326 26.91 7.14 37.03
N ALA A 327 26.81 8.46 37.00
CA ALA A 327 27.73 9.34 37.70
C ALA A 327 27.72 9.00 39.19
N LYS A 328 28.90 8.72 39.75
CA LYS A 328 29.13 8.51 41.18
C LYS A 328 28.67 9.75 41.96
N LYS A 329 27.71 9.57 42.83
CA LYS A 329 27.36 10.55 43.87
C LYS A 329 28.51 10.65 44.85
N THR A 330 29.20 11.77 44.90
CA THR A 330 30.10 12.16 45.96
C THR A 330 29.33 12.43 47.23
N THR A 331 29.66 11.70 48.27
CA THR A 331 29.13 11.86 49.62
C THR A 331 29.65 13.16 50.25
N ALA A 332 28.79 14.11 50.49
CA ALA A 332 29.05 15.25 51.34
C ALA A 332 28.69 14.95 52.79
N LYS A 333 29.65 15.24 53.68
CA LYS A 333 29.63 15.03 55.15
C LYS A 333 28.45 15.77 55.82
N LYS A 334 27.82 15.07 56.77
CA LYS A 334 26.87 15.58 57.76
C LYS A 334 27.56 16.55 58.74
N ALA A 335 26.96 17.69 59.05
CA ALA A 335 27.18 18.51 60.24
C ALA A 335 25.89 18.57 61.07
N PRO A 336 25.93 18.75 62.39
CA PRO A 336 24.94 18.19 63.33
C PRO A 336 23.76 19.13 63.62
N ALA A 337 22.73 18.50 64.17
CA ALA A 337 21.43 19.04 64.56
C ALA A 337 21.45 20.12 65.63
N LYS A 338 20.56 21.11 65.52
CA LYS A 338 20.02 21.92 66.66
C LYS A 338 18.52 21.62 66.80
N LYS A 339 18.18 21.21 68.05
CA LYS A 339 16.81 21.06 68.57
C LYS A 339 16.17 22.41 68.81
N THR A 340 14.89 22.57 68.54
CA THR A 340 13.95 23.38 69.38
C THR A 340 12.51 22.98 69.00
N THR A 341 11.88 22.28 69.86
CA THR A 341 10.67 22.45 70.71
C THR A 341 9.39 22.98 70.04
N THR A 342 8.45 22.04 69.99
CA THR A 342 7.01 22.06 70.35
C THR A 342 6.18 23.36 70.30
N ARG A 343 5.02 23.30 69.59
CA ARG A 343 3.73 23.69 70.19
C ARG A 343 2.55 23.03 69.48
N LYS A 344 1.62 22.55 70.33
CA LYS A 344 0.39 21.82 70.02
C LYS A 344 -0.78 22.75 69.58
N THR A 345 -1.61 22.20 68.71
CA THR A 345 -3.09 22.10 68.66
C THR A 345 -3.96 23.38 68.70
N PRO A 346 -5.25 23.41 68.30
CA PRO A 346 -6.15 22.31 67.92
C PRO A 346 -7.07 22.56 66.70
N ALA A 347 -7.85 21.54 66.38
CA ALA A 347 -8.92 21.41 65.43
C ALA A 347 -10.10 22.38 65.62
N LYS A 348 -10.82 22.67 64.52
CA LYS A 348 -12.30 22.80 64.55
C LYS A 348 -12.93 22.42 63.21
N LYS A 349 -13.97 21.69 63.37
CA LYS A 349 -14.99 21.11 62.54
C LYS A 349 -15.87 22.12 61.78
N SER A 350 -16.59 21.50 60.81
CA SER A 350 -17.93 21.84 60.25
C SER A 350 -17.98 23.11 59.35
N GLU A 351 -18.55 23.04 58.17
CA GLU A 351 -19.79 22.36 57.71
C GLU A 351 -19.61 21.86 56.30
#